data_b808ea018fd660c18e0e193e60a15f3b
#
_entry.id   b808ea018fd660c18e0e193e60a15f3b
#
_cell.length_a   1.000
_cell.length_b   1.000
_cell.length_c   1.000
_cell.angle_alpha   90.00
_cell.angle_beta   90.00
_cell.angle_gamma   90.00
#
_symmetry.space_group_name_H-M   'P 1'
#
loop_
_entity.id
_entity.type
_entity.pdbx_description
1 polymer ?
#
loop_
_entity_poly.entity_id
_entity_poly.type
_entity_poly.pdbx_seq_one_letter_code
_entity_poly.pdbx_strand_id
1 'polypeptide(L)'
;TYKIPAMVTNCSNNYGPKQHPEKLIPKLIYNILNNKPLPIYGKGTNSREWIYVKDHCEALLKVFTKGKIGEFYNIGSNKNLNNLQVSKALIDISKSITKIGKKVKILFVKDRPGHDIRYALNSNKIKLKLGWKPKTNFRQGIKLTFDWYFKNKKYYKSLSKKDIIKRLGKA
;
A
#
# COMPACT_ATOMS: atom_id res chain seq x y z
N THR A 1 15.84 -26.72 -15.77
CA THR A 1 16.36 -28.01 -15.28
C THR A 1 15.22 -28.94 -14.88
N TYR A 2 14.30 -28.48 -14.01
CA TYR A 2 13.25 -29.34 -13.41
C TYR A 2 11.89 -29.26 -14.13
N LYS A 3 11.76 -28.48 -15.22
CA LYS A 3 10.52 -28.30 -16.01
C LYS A 3 9.28 -27.99 -15.15
N ILE A 4 9.46 -27.24 -14.05
CA ILE A 4 8.37 -26.86 -13.16
C ILE A 4 7.40 -25.95 -13.92
N PRO A 5 6.08 -26.27 -13.96
CA PRO A 5 5.09 -25.45 -14.63
C PRO A 5 4.78 -24.19 -13.79
N ALA A 6 5.64 -23.18 -13.87
CA ALA A 6 5.53 -21.97 -13.06
C ALA A 6 5.23 -20.73 -13.90
N MET A 7 4.55 -19.77 -13.27
CA MET A 7 4.38 -18.40 -13.75
C MET A 7 4.89 -17.45 -12.66
N VAL A 8 5.53 -16.35 -13.05
CA VAL A 8 6.06 -15.35 -12.10
C VAL A 8 5.19 -14.11 -12.13
N THR A 9 4.88 -13.57 -10.96
CA THR A 9 4.19 -12.27 -10.87
C THR A 9 5.02 -11.28 -10.07
N ASN A 10 5.16 -10.04 -10.59
CA ASN A 10 5.75 -8.92 -9.90
C ASN A 10 4.65 -7.89 -9.62
N CYS A 11 4.48 -7.48 -8.36
CA CYS A 11 3.42 -6.54 -8.01
C CYS A 11 3.95 -5.19 -7.54
N SER A 12 3.17 -4.14 -7.77
CA SER A 12 3.36 -2.83 -7.16
C SER A 12 3.02 -2.84 -5.66
N ASN A 13 3.18 -1.71 -4.96
CA ASN A 13 2.92 -1.65 -3.53
C ASN A 13 1.46 -1.91 -3.21
N ASN A 14 1.18 -3.03 -2.57
CA ASN A 14 -0.15 -3.37 -2.11
C ASN A 14 -0.56 -2.54 -0.89
N TYR A 15 -1.85 -2.23 -0.81
CA TYR A 15 -2.47 -1.68 0.40
C TYR A 15 -3.89 -2.21 0.56
N GLY A 16 -4.38 -2.26 1.80
CA GLY A 16 -5.72 -2.76 2.09
C GLY A 16 -5.90 -3.22 3.53
N PRO A 17 -7.05 -3.85 3.83
CA PRO A 17 -7.32 -4.46 5.11
C PRO A 17 -6.25 -5.46 5.55
N LYS A 18 -6.03 -5.56 6.87
CA LYS A 18 -5.10 -6.51 7.51
C LYS A 18 -3.62 -6.37 7.13
N GLN A 19 -3.22 -5.35 6.38
CA GLN A 19 -1.80 -5.11 6.12
C GLN A 19 -1.07 -4.78 7.43
N HIS A 20 0.12 -5.37 7.61
CA HIS A 20 0.92 -5.16 8.83
C HIS A 20 1.31 -3.68 9.00
N PRO A 21 1.20 -3.10 10.21
CA PRO A 21 1.40 -1.66 10.46
C PRO A 21 2.87 -1.18 10.38
N GLU A 22 3.81 -2.05 10.07
CA GLU A 22 5.14 -1.68 9.63
C GLU A 22 5.11 -0.91 8.29
N LYS A 23 4.11 -1.19 7.44
CA LYS A 23 3.96 -0.55 6.13
C LYS A 23 3.35 0.84 6.26
N LEU A 24 3.62 1.70 5.27
CA LEU A 24 3.28 3.13 5.32
C LEU A 24 1.80 3.38 5.63
N ILE A 25 0.89 2.87 4.80
CA ILE A 25 -0.55 3.18 4.89
C ILE A 25 -1.14 2.74 6.24
N PRO A 26 -1.03 1.47 6.69
CA PRO A 26 -1.58 1.08 7.98
C PRO A 26 -0.90 1.77 9.17
N LYS A 27 0.38 2.14 9.06
CA LYS A 27 1.09 2.94 10.06
C LYS A 27 0.50 4.32 10.21
N LEU A 28 0.26 5.00 9.08
CA LEU A 28 -0.35 6.33 9.10
C LEU A 28 -1.78 6.27 9.63
N ILE A 29 -2.57 5.26 9.27
CA ILE A 29 -3.91 5.05 9.81
C ILE A 29 -3.86 4.83 11.33
N TYR A 30 -2.95 3.98 11.81
CA TYR A 30 -2.74 3.80 13.25
C TYR A 30 -2.46 5.12 13.97
N ASN A 31 -1.57 5.94 13.41
CA ASN A 31 -1.22 7.24 13.99
C ASN A 31 -2.41 8.20 14.00
N ILE A 32 -3.20 8.26 12.93
CA ILE A 32 -4.43 9.07 12.87
C ILE A 32 -5.40 8.65 13.97
N LEU A 33 -5.69 7.35 14.07
CA LEU A 33 -6.64 6.79 15.06
C LEU A 33 -6.18 6.99 16.51
N ASN A 34 -4.88 7.19 16.76
CA ASN A 34 -4.30 7.41 18.08
C ASN A 34 -3.84 8.85 18.30
N ASN A 35 -4.33 9.81 17.51
CA ASN A 35 -3.96 11.23 17.62
C ASN A 35 -2.44 11.46 17.68
N LYS A 36 -1.69 10.82 16.76
CA LYS A 36 -0.23 10.92 16.66
C LYS A 36 0.17 11.59 15.35
N PRO A 37 1.36 12.25 15.30
CA PRO A 37 1.87 12.80 14.05
C PRO A 37 2.19 11.71 13.02
N LEU A 38 2.16 12.09 11.73
CA LEU A 38 2.42 11.23 10.60
C LEU A 38 3.88 11.38 10.15
N PRO A 39 4.79 10.48 10.53
CA PRO A 39 6.19 10.59 10.17
C PRO A 39 6.40 10.26 8.70
N ILE A 40 6.99 11.20 7.96
CA ILE A 40 7.33 11.06 6.54
C ILE A 40 8.83 11.24 6.38
N TYR A 41 9.48 10.28 5.75
CA TYR A 41 10.91 10.30 5.49
C TYR A 41 11.31 11.38 4.48
N GLY A 42 12.42 12.09 4.76
CA GLY A 42 12.96 13.15 3.91
C GLY A 42 11.90 14.21 3.61
N LYS A 43 11.76 14.57 2.34
CA LYS A 43 10.74 15.51 1.84
C LYS A 43 9.41 14.81 1.45
N GLY A 44 9.33 13.48 1.58
CA GLY A 44 8.15 12.70 1.20
C GLY A 44 7.93 12.57 -0.31
N THR A 45 8.94 12.86 -1.12
CA THR A 45 8.88 12.86 -2.59
C THR A 45 9.06 11.47 -3.21
N ASN A 46 9.53 10.49 -2.42
CA ASN A 46 9.66 9.11 -2.88
C ASN A 46 8.33 8.57 -3.38
N SER A 47 8.31 8.16 -4.65
CA SER A 47 7.09 7.76 -5.35
C SER A 47 7.00 6.23 -5.47
N ARG A 48 5.80 5.73 -5.29
CA ARG A 48 5.47 4.30 -5.45
C ARG A 48 4.19 4.16 -6.24
N GLU A 49 4.10 3.08 -6.97
CA GLU A 49 2.84 2.67 -7.56
C GLU A 49 2.04 1.88 -6.52
N TRP A 50 0.74 2.22 -6.37
CA TRP A 50 -0.12 1.67 -5.32
C TRP A 50 -1.28 0.90 -5.90
N ILE A 51 -1.47 -0.36 -5.47
CA ILE A 51 -2.58 -1.21 -5.89
C ILE A 51 -3.39 -1.68 -4.67
N TYR A 52 -4.72 -1.63 -4.79
CA TYR A 52 -5.60 -2.17 -3.75
C TYR A 52 -5.52 -3.69 -3.72
N VAL A 53 -5.40 -4.27 -2.54
CA VAL A 53 -5.11 -5.70 -2.36
C VAL A 53 -6.11 -6.62 -3.05
N LYS A 54 -7.40 -6.26 -3.07
CA LYS A 54 -8.43 -7.06 -3.75
C LYS A 54 -8.19 -7.13 -5.25
N ASP A 55 -7.83 -6.01 -5.89
CA ASP A 55 -7.50 -5.99 -7.31
C ASP A 55 -6.27 -6.87 -7.60
N HIS A 56 -5.27 -6.85 -6.70
CA HIS A 56 -4.11 -7.72 -6.83
C HIS A 56 -4.50 -9.21 -6.72
N CYS A 57 -5.35 -9.57 -5.76
CA CYS A 57 -5.85 -10.95 -5.64
C CYS A 57 -6.62 -11.39 -6.91
N GLU A 58 -7.45 -10.52 -7.48
CA GLU A 58 -8.14 -10.79 -8.74
C GLU A 58 -7.15 -10.98 -9.91
N ALA A 59 -6.05 -10.21 -9.95
CA ALA A 59 -4.99 -10.39 -10.93
C ALA A 59 -4.29 -11.74 -10.79
N LEU A 60 -3.94 -12.14 -9.55
CA LEU A 60 -3.31 -13.43 -9.28
C LEU A 60 -4.21 -14.58 -9.73
N LEU A 61 -5.50 -14.54 -9.41
CA LEU A 61 -6.46 -15.53 -9.87
C LEU A 61 -6.53 -15.57 -11.41
N LYS A 62 -6.49 -14.41 -12.06
CA LYS A 62 -6.50 -14.32 -13.52
C LYS A 62 -5.24 -14.91 -14.13
N VAL A 63 -4.06 -14.65 -13.56
CA VAL A 63 -2.80 -15.26 -13.98
C VAL A 63 -2.85 -16.77 -13.76
N PHE A 64 -3.30 -17.23 -12.62
CA PHE A 64 -3.40 -18.66 -12.31
C PHE A 64 -4.29 -19.41 -13.30
N THR A 65 -5.45 -18.83 -13.68
CA THR A 65 -6.45 -19.52 -14.54
C THR A 65 -6.20 -19.36 -16.02
N LYS A 66 -5.53 -18.28 -16.48
CA LYS A 66 -5.39 -17.92 -17.89
C LYS A 66 -3.97 -17.55 -18.32
N GLY A 67 -3.04 -17.52 -17.38
CA GLY A 67 -1.64 -17.23 -17.68
C GLY A 67 -0.97 -18.38 -18.43
N LYS A 68 0.07 -18.06 -19.19
CA LYS A 68 0.90 -19.03 -19.88
C LYS A 68 2.07 -19.46 -18.99
N ILE A 69 2.27 -20.74 -18.86
CA ILE A 69 3.42 -21.33 -18.12
C ILE A 69 4.73 -20.81 -18.73
N GLY A 70 5.71 -20.53 -17.87
CA GLY A 70 7.01 -19.97 -18.24
C GLY A 70 7.02 -18.44 -18.41
N GLU A 71 5.86 -17.77 -18.30
CA GLU A 71 5.74 -16.33 -18.49
C GLU A 71 5.76 -15.58 -17.16
N PHE A 72 6.11 -14.28 -17.24
CA PHE A 72 5.97 -13.38 -16.11
C PHE A 72 4.95 -12.27 -16.40
N TYR A 73 4.28 -11.80 -15.33
CA TYR A 73 3.25 -10.77 -15.38
C TYR A 73 3.49 -9.70 -14.31
N ASN A 74 3.66 -8.46 -14.74
CA ASN A 74 3.66 -7.33 -13.82
C ASN A 74 2.21 -6.94 -13.49
N ILE A 75 1.94 -6.72 -12.20
CA ILE A 75 0.62 -6.38 -11.68
C ILE A 75 0.70 -5.03 -10.99
N GLY A 76 0.13 -4.01 -11.59
CA GLY A 76 0.14 -2.64 -11.09
C GLY A 76 -1.13 -1.87 -11.46
N SER A 77 -1.26 -0.69 -10.88
CA SER A 77 -2.44 0.18 -11.06
C SER A 77 -2.21 1.31 -12.07
N ASN A 78 -0.97 1.50 -12.52
CA ASN A 78 -0.51 2.67 -13.28
C ASN A 78 -0.70 4.00 -12.52
N LYS A 79 -0.86 3.96 -11.17
CA LYS A 79 -1.04 5.14 -10.33
C LYS A 79 0.14 5.31 -9.39
N ASN A 80 1.06 6.19 -9.76
CA ASN A 80 2.17 6.60 -8.91
C ASN A 80 1.77 7.76 -8.00
N LEU A 81 2.03 7.61 -6.71
CA LEU A 81 1.85 8.65 -5.71
C LEU A 81 3.04 8.69 -4.77
N ASN A 82 3.49 9.89 -4.43
CA ASN A 82 4.53 10.04 -3.43
C ASN A 82 3.96 9.94 -2.00
N ASN A 83 4.85 9.75 -1.03
CA ASN A 83 4.46 9.55 0.36
C ASN A 83 3.67 10.74 0.93
N LEU A 84 3.96 11.97 0.48
CA LEU A 84 3.24 13.17 0.88
C LEU A 84 1.80 13.17 0.34
N GLN A 85 1.60 12.78 -0.93
CA GLN A 85 0.28 12.66 -1.54
C GLN A 85 -0.57 11.60 -0.84
N VAL A 86 0.01 10.43 -0.55
CA VAL A 86 -0.65 9.35 0.21
C VAL A 86 -1.08 9.85 1.59
N SER A 87 -0.21 10.57 2.31
CA SER A 87 -0.50 11.09 3.65
C SER A 87 -1.61 12.13 3.64
N LYS A 88 -1.60 13.05 2.67
CA LYS A 88 -2.67 14.05 2.49
C LYS A 88 -4.01 13.37 2.21
N ALA A 89 -4.04 12.41 1.27
CA ALA A 89 -5.26 11.66 0.95
C ALA A 89 -5.83 10.92 2.17
N LEU A 90 -4.96 10.33 3.02
CA LEU A 90 -5.39 9.69 4.26
C LEU A 90 -5.98 10.68 5.27
N ILE A 91 -5.37 11.85 5.45
CA ILE A 91 -5.90 12.91 6.32
C ILE A 91 -7.28 13.36 5.83
N ASP A 92 -7.44 13.63 4.53
CA ASP A 92 -8.70 14.10 3.95
C ASP A 92 -9.82 13.07 4.12
N ILE A 93 -9.53 11.81 3.83
CA ILE A 93 -10.49 10.71 4.02
C ILE A 93 -10.82 10.52 5.50
N SER A 94 -9.83 10.58 6.39
CA SER A 94 -10.09 10.43 7.82
C SER A 94 -11.02 11.51 8.36
N LYS A 95 -10.87 12.76 7.91
CA LYS A 95 -11.76 13.89 8.27
C LYS A 95 -13.20 13.66 7.82
N SER A 96 -13.42 12.98 6.69
CA SER A 96 -14.77 12.68 6.19
C SER A 96 -15.46 11.53 6.95
N ILE A 97 -14.71 10.76 7.74
CA ILE A 97 -15.22 9.56 8.45
C ILE A 97 -15.31 9.80 9.97
N THR A 98 -14.35 10.54 10.53
CA THR A 98 -14.27 10.75 11.97
C THR A 98 -13.59 12.08 12.32
N LYS A 99 -13.85 12.57 13.52
CA LYS A 99 -13.11 13.71 14.06
C LYS A 99 -11.66 13.28 14.35
N ILE A 100 -10.72 13.99 13.76
CA ILE A 100 -9.28 13.75 13.97
C ILE A 100 -8.72 14.69 15.04
N GLY A 101 -7.76 14.22 15.83
CA GLY A 101 -7.15 15.02 16.88
C GLY A 101 -6.14 16.05 16.36
N LYS A 102 -5.90 17.10 17.15
CA LYS A 102 -5.00 18.23 16.79
C LYS A 102 -3.55 17.83 16.53
N LYS A 103 -3.08 16.67 17.07
CA LYS A 103 -1.71 16.18 16.87
C LYS A 103 -1.51 15.46 15.53
N VAL A 104 -2.58 15.20 14.79
CA VAL A 104 -2.51 14.57 13.45
C VAL A 104 -2.04 15.59 12.43
N LYS A 105 -0.73 15.64 12.24
CA LYS A 105 -0.05 16.50 11.26
C LYS A 105 1.13 15.75 10.64
N ILE A 106 1.51 16.12 9.42
CA ILE A 106 2.70 15.57 8.76
C ILE A 106 3.94 16.06 9.53
N LEU A 107 4.81 15.12 9.86
CA LEU A 107 6.10 15.36 10.51
C LEU A 107 7.21 14.78 9.62
N PHE A 108 8.02 15.65 9.03
CA PHE A 108 9.17 15.20 8.27
C PHE A 108 10.26 14.68 9.22
N VAL A 109 10.81 13.52 8.90
CA VAL A 109 11.86 12.87 9.68
C VAL A 109 13.06 12.54 8.78
N LYS A 110 14.24 12.33 9.38
CA LYS A 110 15.47 11.97 8.64
C LYS A 110 15.18 10.78 7.69
N ASP A 111 15.63 10.90 6.46
CA ASP A 111 15.48 9.85 5.46
C ASP A 111 16.31 8.61 5.81
N ARG A 112 15.95 7.48 5.28
CA ARG A 112 16.69 6.23 5.45
C ARG A 112 17.74 6.08 4.34
N PRO A 113 18.90 5.45 4.61
CA PRO A 113 19.86 5.09 3.56
C PRO A 113 19.21 4.20 2.49
N GLY A 114 19.62 4.36 1.24
CA GLY A 114 19.15 3.53 0.12
C GLY A 114 17.65 3.62 -0.17
N HIS A 115 17.01 4.75 0.13
CA HIS A 115 15.59 4.93 -0.12
C HIS A 115 15.34 5.20 -1.61
N ASP A 116 14.76 4.23 -2.34
CA ASP A 116 14.42 4.39 -3.75
C ASP A 116 13.58 5.63 -4.01
N ILE A 117 13.96 6.40 -5.02
CA ILE A 117 13.24 7.61 -5.43
C ILE A 117 11.91 7.24 -6.09
N ARG A 118 11.91 6.25 -6.98
CA ARG A 118 10.72 5.83 -7.72
C ARG A 118 10.72 4.32 -7.95
N TYR A 119 9.54 3.71 -7.79
CA TYR A 119 9.26 2.34 -8.16
C TYR A 119 7.91 2.26 -8.88
N ALA A 120 7.93 1.79 -10.13
CA ALA A 120 6.75 1.66 -10.98
C ALA A 120 6.91 0.45 -11.92
N LEU A 121 5.80 -0.17 -12.30
CA LEU A 121 5.75 -1.33 -13.17
C LEU A 121 4.99 -1.01 -14.46
N ASN A 122 5.37 -1.67 -15.55
CA ASN A 122 4.56 -1.70 -16.75
C ASN A 122 3.65 -2.94 -16.73
N SER A 123 2.35 -2.72 -16.53
CA SER A 123 1.33 -3.77 -16.43
C SER A 123 0.57 -4.00 -17.75
N ASN A 124 1.07 -3.52 -18.89
CA ASN A 124 0.37 -3.66 -20.18
C ASN A 124 0.20 -5.12 -20.60
N LYS A 125 1.16 -5.99 -20.31
CA LYS A 125 1.10 -7.41 -20.67
C LYS A 125 -0.12 -8.11 -20.09
N ILE A 126 -0.36 -7.97 -18.78
CA ILE A 126 -1.52 -8.61 -18.13
C ILE A 126 -2.84 -8.04 -18.67
N LYS A 127 -2.89 -6.73 -18.97
CA LYS A 127 -4.05 -6.09 -19.58
C LYS A 127 -4.33 -6.65 -20.97
N LEU A 128 -3.33 -6.70 -21.84
CA LEU A 128 -3.49 -7.11 -23.23
C LEU A 128 -3.71 -8.63 -23.38
N LYS A 129 -2.96 -9.44 -22.62
CA LYS A 129 -2.99 -10.90 -22.76
C LYS A 129 -4.08 -11.57 -21.95
N LEU A 130 -4.41 -11.02 -20.76
CA LEU A 130 -5.37 -11.65 -19.86
C LEU A 130 -6.64 -10.79 -19.63
N GLY A 131 -6.75 -9.61 -20.25
CA GLY A 131 -7.90 -8.73 -20.11
C GLY A 131 -8.11 -8.18 -18.68
N TRP A 132 -7.06 -8.21 -17.84
CA TRP A 132 -7.17 -7.70 -16.47
C TRP A 132 -6.73 -6.24 -16.36
N LYS A 133 -7.48 -5.47 -15.59
CA LYS A 133 -7.13 -4.11 -15.14
C LYS A 133 -7.64 -3.87 -13.73
N PRO A 134 -6.98 -3.03 -12.91
CA PRO A 134 -7.48 -2.69 -11.58
C PRO A 134 -8.83 -1.95 -11.70
N LYS A 135 -9.74 -2.25 -10.79
CA LYS A 135 -11.10 -1.68 -10.75
C LYS A 135 -11.23 -0.58 -9.70
N THR A 136 -10.38 -0.65 -8.66
CA THR A 136 -10.44 0.25 -7.50
C THR A 136 -9.48 1.41 -7.70
N ASN A 137 -10.00 2.65 -7.81
CA ASN A 137 -9.12 3.81 -7.80
C ASN A 137 -8.53 4.06 -6.40
N PHE A 138 -7.43 4.84 -6.34
CA PHE A 138 -6.69 5.02 -5.10
C PHE A 138 -7.55 5.62 -3.97
N ARG A 139 -8.37 6.64 -4.27
CA ARG A 139 -9.23 7.31 -3.27
C ARG A 139 -10.26 6.35 -2.68
N GLN A 140 -10.89 5.56 -3.52
CA GLN A 140 -11.84 4.53 -3.12
C GLN A 140 -11.17 3.44 -2.26
N GLY A 141 -10.02 2.92 -2.71
CA GLY A 141 -9.28 1.89 -1.97
C GLY A 141 -8.79 2.37 -0.61
N ILE A 142 -8.28 3.62 -0.52
CA ILE A 142 -7.89 4.22 0.76
C ILE A 142 -9.08 4.38 1.70
N LYS A 143 -10.25 4.79 1.19
CA LYS A 143 -11.46 4.87 2.01
C LYS A 143 -11.84 3.51 2.57
N LEU A 144 -11.91 2.47 1.72
CA LEU A 144 -12.20 1.10 2.15
C LEU A 144 -11.17 0.60 3.18
N THR A 145 -9.90 0.92 2.98
CA THR A 145 -8.82 0.55 3.90
C THR A 145 -8.99 1.25 5.24
N PHE A 146 -9.20 2.57 5.24
CA PHE A 146 -9.39 3.34 6.47
C PHE A 146 -10.63 2.88 7.24
N ASP A 147 -11.78 2.72 6.55
CA ASP A 147 -13.02 2.22 7.14
C ASP A 147 -12.82 0.87 7.84
N TRP A 148 -12.05 -0.02 7.21
CA TRP A 148 -11.76 -1.32 7.83
C TRP A 148 -10.98 -1.18 9.13
N TYR A 149 -9.88 -0.41 9.16
CA TYR A 149 -9.09 -0.22 10.39
C TYR A 149 -9.88 0.56 11.46
N PHE A 150 -10.69 1.51 11.07
CA PHE A 150 -11.55 2.27 11.98
C PHE A 150 -12.56 1.35 12.69
N LYS A 151 -13.19 0.44 11.96
CA LYS A 151 -14.13 -0.55 12.52
C LYS A 151 -13.44 -1.67 13.29
N ASN A 152 -12.21 -2.01 12.92
CA ASN A 152 -11.46 -3.15 13.47
C ASN A 152 -10.26 -2.72 14.33
N LYS A 153 -10.44 -1.76 15.24
CA LYS A 153 -9.37 -1.25 16.13
C LYS A 153 -8.69 -2.35 16.96
N LYS A 154 -9.40 -3.45 17.24
CA LYS A 154 -8.85 -4.62 17.94
C LYS A 154 -7.70 -5.27 17.17
N TYR A 155 -7.65 -5.15 15.84
CA TYR A 155 -6.55 -5.67 15.04
C TYR A 155 -5.19 -5.09 15.46
N TYR A 156 -5.10 -3.79 15.74
CA TYR A 156 -3.86 -3.22 16.26
C TYR A 156 -3.51 -3.70 17.69
N LYS A 157 -4.51 -4.08 18.49
CA LYS A 157 -4.28 -4.61 19.84
C LYS A 157 -3.73 -6.04 19.82
N SER A 158 -4.01 -6.82 18.76
CA SER A 158 -3.46 -8.18 18.59
C SER A 158 -2.01 -8.20 18.12
N LEU A 159 -1.45 -7.05 17.76
CA LEU A 159 -0.07 -6.93 17.28
C LEU A 159 0.84 -6.40 18.39
N SER A 160 2.10 -6.80 18.35
CA SER A 160 3.11 -6.31 19.30
C SER A 160 3.28 -4.79 19.17
N LYS A 161 3.34 -4.08 20.30
CA LYS A 161 3.63 -2.63 20.30
C LYS A 161 4.96 -2.32 19.62
N LYS A 162 5.96 -3.20 19.77
CA LYS A 162 7.27 -3.09 19.14
C LYS A 162 7.16 -3.05 17.62
N ASP A 163 6.35 -3.94 17.03
CA ASP A 163 6.15 -4.00 15.58
C ASP A 163 5.39 -2.79 15.04
N ILE A 164 4.41 -2.29 15.80
CA ILE A 164 3.66 -1.09 15.43
C ILE A 164 4.53 0.17 15.46
N ILE A 165 5.48 0.27 16.42
CA ILE A 165 6.31 1.47 16.63
C ILE A 165 7.57 1.44 15.76
N LYS A 166 8.07 0.25 15.41
CA LYS A 166 9.31 0.09 14.66
C LYS A 166 9.33 0.92 13.39
N ARG A 167 10.42 1.66 13.19
CA ARG A 167 10.73 2.33 11.92
C ARG A 167 11.69 1.47 11.13
N LEU A 168 11.34 1.16 9.89
CA LEU A 168 12.27 0.51 8.95
C LEU A 168 13.48 1.42 8.70
N GLY A 169 14.68 0.83 8.67
CA GLY A 169 15.92 1.56 8.36
C GLY A 169 16.50 2.38 9.49
N LYS A 170 16.09 2.15 10.75
CA LYS A 170 16.91 2.47 11.93
C LYS A 170 17.58 1.19 12.39
N ALA A 171 18.90 1.11 12.18
CA ALA A 171 19.75 0.24 13.00
C ALA A 171 19.69 0.72 14.44
#